data_97a9f27523cd3102c23e8cdc5dff159c
#
_entry.id   97a9f27523cd3102c23e8cdc5dff159c
#
_cell.length_a   1.000
_cell.length_b   1.000
_cell.length_c   1.000
_cell.angle_alpha   90.00
_cell.angle_beta   90.00
_cell.angle_gamma   90.00
#
_symmetry.space_group_name_H-M   'P 1'
#
loop_
_entity.id
_entity.type
_entity.pdbx_description
1 polymer ?
#
loop_
_entity_poly.entity_id
_entity_poly.type
_entity_poly.pdbx_seq_one_letter_code
_entity_poly.pdbx_strand_id
1 'polypeptide(L)'
;RDRLRSRGLGDVYKRQEKWGQISVPAIAKKLNRTTNAIKVRAQRLGLGAVLMAGEYVTLNQLLLAVTGGSSSYGYKMKSWVENRGLPVHTKKVDRCSFRVVYIDEFWEGAERYRSFIDFSKMEPLALGEEPDWVAEQRKKDFEAYAIQRKDPWGEDEDSRLKMLLSKHRYSWAEISEMMHRSHGAIARRCRDLGIKDRPVAMELTGKRGTWSSEDFEILADGIRHGD
;
A
#
# COMPACT_ATOMS: atom_id res chain seq x y z
N ARG A 1 -9.07 -46.97 -29.15
CA ARG A 1 -9.75 -47.39 -27.89
C ARG A 1 -9.44 -46.35 -26.82
N ASP A 2 -10.29 -45.34 -26.75
CA ASP A 2 -10.25 -44.27 -25.74
C ASP A 2 -10.60 -44.86 -24.38
N ARG A 3 -9.61 -45.01 -23.52
CA ARG A 3 -9.84 -45.08 -22.09
C ARG A 3 -10.00 -43.66 -21.54
N LEU A 4 -11.17 -43.09 -21.69
CA LEU A 4 -11.66 -42.00 -20.86
C LEU A 4 -11.75 -42.52 -19.41
N ARG A 5 -10.64 -42.48 -18.69
CA ARG A 5 -10.69 -42.56 -17.24
C ARG A 5 -11.44 -41.32 -16.77
N SER A 6 -12.67 -41.51 -16.36
CA SER A 6 -13.44 -40.56 -15.59
C SER A 6 -12.63 -40.17 -14.35
N ARG A 7 -11.85 -39.11 -14.45
CA ARG A 7 -11.19 -38.54 -13.28
C ARG A 7 -12.29 -37.87 -12.48
N GLY A 8 -12.47 -38.36 -11.27
CA GLY A 8 -13.55 -37.91 -10.40
C GLY A 8 -13.58 -36.40 -10.22
N LEU A 9 -14.78 -35.85 -10.07
CA LEU A 9 -15.04 -34.44 -9.75
C LEU A 9 -14.10 -33.94 -8.63
N GLY A 10 -13.77 -34.76 -7.63
CA GLY A 10 -12.86 -34.41 -6.54
C GLY A 10 -11.44 -33.96 -6.95
N ASP A 11 -10.92 -34.46 -8.10
CA ASP A 11 -9.60 -34.00 -8.60
C ASP A 11 -9.66 -32.64 -9.28
N VAL A 12 -10.83 -32.23 -9.76
CA VAL A 12 -11.07 -30.92 -10.35
C VAL A 12 -11.19 -29.88 -9.23
N TYR A 13 -11.99 -30.15 -8.21
CA TYR A 13 -12.14 -29.28 -7.03
C TYR A 13 -10.83 -29.06 -6.30
N LYS A 14 -10.06 -30.12 -6.02
CA LYS A 14 -8.73 -30.02 -5.40
C LYS A 14 -7.72 -29.18 -6.19
N ARG A 15 -7.86 -29.07 -7.50
CA ARG A 15 -7.02 -28.22 -8.34
C ARG A 15 -7.44 -26.77 -8.30
N GLN A 16 -8.75 -26.51 -8.34
CA GLN A 16 -9.30 -25.16 -8.24
C GLN A 16 -8.97 -24.54 -6.89
N GLU A 17 -9.21 -25.26 -5.81
CA GLU A 17 -8.96 -24.83 -4.43
C GLU A 17 -7.48 -24.53 -4.15
N LYS A 18 -6.55 -25.25 -4.78
CA LYS A 18 -5.10 -25.09 -4.57
C LYS A 18 -4.39 -24.21 -5.60
N TRP A 19 -5.11 -23.80 -6.64
CA TRP A 19 -4.56 -22.93 -7.67
C TRP A 19 -4.29 -21.56 -7.09
N GLY A 20 -3.04 -21.09 -7.19
CA GLY A 20 -2.60 -19.82 -6.58
C GLY A 20 -2.11 -19.95 -5.13
N GLN A 21 -2.57 -20.96 -4.37
CA GLN A 21 -2.12 -21.18 -2.99
C GLN A 21 -0.78 -21.92 -2.90
N ILE A 22 -0.58 -22.92 -3.72
CA ILE A 22 0.67 -23.69 -3.79
C ILE A 22 1.31 -23.63 -5.19
N SER A 23 2.62 -23.87 -5.25
CA SER A 23 3.36 -23.78 -6.52
C SER A 23 2.93 -24.85 -7.54
N VAL A 24 2.99 -24.51 -8.83
CA VAL A 24 2.67 -25.45 -9.92
C VAL A 24 3.47 -26.75 -9.83
N PRO A 25 4.78 -26.76 -9.52
CA PRO A 25 5.53 -28.00 -9.29
C PRO A 25 4.97 -28.85 -8.15
N ALA A 26 4.52 -28.23 -7.05
CA ALA A 26 3.93 -28.94 -5.92
C ALA A 26 2.58 -29.59 -6.31
N ILE A 27 1.74 -28.90 -7.10
CA ILE A 27 0.52 -29.46 -7.66
C ILE A 27 0.85 -30.64 -8.60
N ALA A 28 1.85 -30.45 -9.47
CA ALA A 28 2.31 -31.44 -10.41
C ALA A 28 2.76 -32.75 -9.71
N LYS A 29 3.56 -32.59 -8.63
CA LYS A 29 3.99 -33.70 -7.77
C LYS A 29 2.80 -34.42 -7.12
N LYS A 30 1.88 -33.66 -6.51
CA LYS A 30 0.69 -34.25 -5.85
C LYS A 30 -0.23 -35.01 -6.80
N LEU A 31 -0.33 -34.57 -8.05
CA LEU A 31 -1.20 -35.16 -9.05
C LEU A 31 -0.49 -36.17 -9.97
N ASN A 32 0.80 -36.40 -9.72
CA ASN A 32 1.68 -37.22 -10.57
C ASN A 32 1.56 -36.82 -12.05
N ARG A 33 1.76 -35.53 -12.35
CA ARG A 33 1.66 -34.94 -13.68
C ARG A 33 2.83 -34.01 -13.93
N THR A 34 3.09 -33.68 -15.19
CA THR A 34 4.08 -32.65 -15.54
C THR A 34 3.53 -31.25 -15.26
N THR A 35 4.40 -30.31 -14.98
CA THR A 35 4.04 -28.91 -14.77
C THR A 35 3.30 -28.32 -15.96
N ASN A 36 3.71 -28.73 -17.20
CA ASN A 36 3.04 -28.31 -18.43
C ASN A 36 1.60 -28.82 -18.51
N ALA A 37 1.39 -30.10 -18.17
CA ALA A 37 0.04 -30.70 -18.16
C ALA A 37 -0.89 -29.97 -17.14
N ILE A 38 -0.34 -29.49 -16.00
CA ILE A 38 -1.10 -28.70 -15.03
C ILE A 38 -1.46 -27.34 -15.62
N LYS A 39 -0.52 -26.61 -16.24
CA LYS A 39 -0.76 -25.31 -16.88
C LYS A 39 -1.82 -25.38 -17.98
N VAL A 40 -1.69 -26.33 -18.89
CA VAL A 40 -2.68 -26.56 -19.98
C VAL A 40 -4.06 -26.88 -19.41
N ARG A 41 -4.13 -27.68 -18.36
CA ARG A 41 -5.43 -28.00 -17.74
C ARG A 41 -6.03 -26.79 -17.01
N ALA A 42 -5.22 -26.01 -16.32
CA ALA A 42 -5.66 -24.77 -15.67
C ALA A 42 -6.22 -23.78 -16.70
N GLN A 43 -5.55 -23.59 -17.83
CA GLN A 43 -6.03 -22.75 -18.93
C GLN A 43 -7.39 -23.22 -19.46
N ARG A 44 -7.57 -24.55 -19.69
CA ARG A 44 -8.85 -25.12 -20.12
C ARG A 44 -9.97 -24.99 -19.10
N LEU A 45 -9.64 -24.85 -17.82
CA LEU A 45 -10.58 -24.62 -16.72
C LEU A 45 -10.82 -23.12 -16.45
N GLY A 46 -10.17 -22.23 -17.21
CA GLY A 46 -10.32 -20.78 -17.00
C GLY A 46 -9.77 -20.27 -15.67
N LEU A 47 -8.82 -20.98 -15.04
CA LEU A 47 -8.30 -20.60 -13.71
C LEU A 47 -7.37 -19.36 -13.72
N GLY A 48 -7.12 -18.78 -14.88
CA GLY A 48 -6.22 -17.64 -15.02
C GLY A 48 -4.76 -17.95 -14.72
N ALA A 49 -3.95 -16.90 -14.58
CA ALA A 49 -2.55 -17.02 -14.21
C ALA A 49 -2.39 -17.39 -12.72
N VAL A 50 -1.46 -18.29 -12.39
CA VAL A 50 -1.19 -18.70 -10.98
C VAL A 50 -0.94 -17.50 -10.06
N LEU A 51 -0.29 -16.48 -10.58
CA LEU A 51 0.03 -15.27 -9.81
C LEU A 51 -1.20 -14.39 -9.49
N MET A 52 -2.32 -14.62 -10.21
CA MET A 52 -3.56 -13.87 -10.05
C MET A 52 -4.68 -14.67 -9.38
N ALA A 53 -4.38 -15.90 -8.99
CA ALA A 53 -5.40 -16.83 -8.48
C ALA A 53 -5.40 -16.98 -6.96
N GLY A 54 -4.63 -16.16 -6.24
CA GLY A 54 -4.56 -16.14 -4.77
C GLY A 54 -5.11 -14.85 -4.19
N GLU A 55 -5.34 -14.82 -2.90
CA GLU A 55 -5.75 -13.65 -2.12
C GLU A 55 -4.58 -12.67 -1.89
N TYR A 56 -3.80 -12.46 -2.93
CA TYR A 56 -2.65 -11.55 -2.93
C TYR A 56 -2.48 -10.89 -4.30
N VAL A 57 -1.83 -9.77 -4.30
CA VAL A 57 -1.42 -9.04 -5.51
C VAL A 57 0.10 -8.84 -5.52
N THR A 58 0.67 -8.69 -6.72
CA THR A 58 2.07 -8.26 -6.79
C THR A 58 2.22 -6.84 -6.28
N LEU A 59 3.38 -6.51 -5.75
CA LEU A 59 3.67 -5.15 -5.28
C LEU A 59 3.44 -4.09 -6.36
N ASN A 60 3.69 -4.43 -7.62
CA ASN A 60 3.44 -3.53 -8.74
C ASN A 60 1.93 -3.37 -9.04
N GLN A 61 1.16 -4.46 -8.99
CA GLN A 61 -0.31 -4.38 -9.14
C GLN A 61 -0.95 -3.57 -8.03
N LEU A 62 -0.50 -3.77 -6.77
CA LEU A 62 -0.94 -2.96 -5.65
C LEU A 62 -0.64 -1.48 -5.89
N LEU A 63 0.59 -1.15 -6.33
CA LEU A 63 0.98 0.21 -6.63
C LEU A 63 0.07 0.85 -7.70
N LEU A 64 -0.18 0.14 -8.78
CA LEU A 64 -1.07 0.62 -9.86
C LEU A 64 -2.50 0.82 -9.35
N ALA A 65 -3.04 -0.08 -8.55
CA ALA A 65 -4.38 0.04 -7.98
C ALA A 65 -4.50 1.27 -7.08
N VAL A 66 -3.59 1.47 -6.12
CA VAL A 66 -3.66 2.59 -5.16
C VAL A 66 -3.29 3.95 -5.76
N THR A 67 -2.70 4.00 -6.95
CA THR A 67 -2.29 5.25 -7.60
C THR A 67 -3.13 5.64 -8.81
N GLY A 68 -4.14 4.83 -9.15
CA GLY A 68 -4.95 5.03 -10.35
C GLY A 68 -4.14 4.87 -11.65
N GLY A 69 -3.19 3.91 -11.68
CA GLY A 69 -2.42 3.60 -12.88
C GLY A 69 -1.16 4.44 -13.10
N SER A 70 -0.80 5.34 -12.19
CA SER A 70 0.43 6.14 -12.32
C SER A 70 1.66 5.35 -11.86
N SER A 71 2.67 5.22 -12.74
CA SER A 71 3.91 4.48 -12.48
C SER A 71 4.95 5.24 -11.64
N SER A 72 4.71 6.51 -11.31
CA SER A 72 5.72 7.41 -10.73
C SER A 72 5.91 7.31 -9.20
N TYR A 73 5.39 6.25 -8.57
CA TYR A 73 5.29 6.13 -7.11
C TYR A 73 6.18 5.09 -6.43
N GLY A 74 7.29 4.69 -7.05
CA GLY A 74 8.24 3.74 -6.43
C GLY A 74 8.72 4.17 -5.04
N TYR A 75 8.92 5.47 -4.81
CA TYR A 75 9.25 6.03 -3.50
C TYR A 75 8.13 5.82 -2.47
N LYS A 76 6.87 6.03 -2.85
CA LYS A 76 5.72 5.84 -1.95
C LYS A 76 5.62 4.39 -1.49
N MET A 77 5.79 3.44 -2.42
CA MET A 77 5.78 2.02 -2.10
C MET A 77 6.95 1.60 -1.22
N LYS A 78 8.16 2.13 -1.51
CA LYS A 78 9.32 1.90 -0.67
C LYS A 78 9.09 2.41 0.76
N SER A 79 8.57 3.63 0.91
CA SER A 79 8.24 4.21 2.21
C SER A 79 7.16 3.41 2.95
N TRP A 80 6.22 2.82 2.24
CA TRP A 80 5.19 1.99 2.87
C TRP A 80 5.76 0.69 3.41
N VAL A 81 6.62 0.02 2.63
CA VAL A 81 7.27 -1.22 3.05
C VAL A 81 8.27 -0.97 4.19
N GLU A 82 9.17 0.02 4.03
CA GLU A 82 10.29 0.23 4.94
C GLU A 82 9.90 0.99 6.21
N ASN A 83 9.01 1.99 6.09
CA ASN A 83 8.70 2.91 7.19
C ASN A 83 7.37 2.61 7.86
N ARG A 84 6.42 1.93 7.17
CA ARG A 84 5.09 1.62 7.69
C ARG A 84 4.81 0.14 7.84
N GLY A 85 5.84 -0.69 7.60
CA GLY A 85 5.78 -2.11 7.87
C GLY A 85 4.76 -2.87 7.01
N LEU A 86 4.49 -2.42 5.76
CA LEU A 86 3.64 -3.19 4.86
C LEU A 86 4.28 -4.56 4.63
N PRO A 87 3.61 -5.66 5.01
CA PRO A 87 4.16 -7.01 4.86
C PRO A 87 4.34 -7.35 3.39
N VAL A 88 5.54 -7.77 3.02
CA VAL A 88 5.86 -8.19 1.66
C VAL A 88 6.43 -9.58 1.68
N HIS A 89 5.75 -10.49 0.97
CA HIS A 89 6.13 -11.87 0.84
C HIS A 89 6.77 -12.15 -0.52
N THR A 90 7.56 -13.21 -0.59
CA THR A 90 8.15 -13.64 -1.87
C THR A 90 7.46 -14.91 -2.35
N LYS A 91 6.81 -14.84 -3.51
CA LYS A 91 6.25 -16.02 -4.19
C LYS A 91 7.11 -16.40 -5.39
N LYS A 92 7.46 -17.68 -5.47
CA LYS A 92 8.22 -18.23 -6.57
C LYS A 92 7.27 -18.91 -7.56
N VAL A 93 7.26 -18.43 -8.80
CA VAL A 93 6.46 -19.01 -9.88
C VAL A 93 7.44 -19.38 -11.00
N ASP A 94 7.57 -20.67 -11.27
CA ASP A 94 8.59 -21.24 -12.18
C ASP A 94 10.02 -20.82 -11.78
N ARG A 95 10.70 -20.04 -12.64
CA ARG A 95 12.07 -19.54 -12.42
C ARG A 95 12.09 -18.10 -11.88
N CYS A 96 10.93 -17.46 -11.76
CA CYS A 96 10.81 -16.07 -11.34
C CYS A 96 10.33 -15.97 -9.90
N SER A 97 10.87 -14.99 -9.16
CA SER A 97 10.42 -14.62 -7.82
C SER A 97 9.66 -13.30 -7.90
N PHE A 98 8.48 -13.24 -7.28
CA PHE A 98 7.63 -12.07 -7.23
C PHE A 98 7.45 -11.60 -5.80
N ARG A 99 7.52 -10.31 -5.59
CA ARG A 99 7.12 -9.67 -4.34
C ARG A 99 5.61 -9.49 -4.36
N VAL A 100 4.93 -10.04 -3.36
CA VAL A 100 3.46 -10.02 -3.25
C VAL A 100 3.05 -9.51 -1.89
N VAL A 101 1.83 -8.98 -1.81
CA VAL A 101 1.17 -8.55 -0.58
C VAL A 101 -0.17 -9.26 -0.52
N TYR A 102 -0.52 -9.82 0.62
CA TYR A 102 -1.86 -10.38 0.84
C TYR A 102 -2.87 -9.24 1.01
N ILE A 103 -4.07 -9.45 0.50
CA ILE A 103 -5.08 -8.39 0.44
C ILE A 103 -5.58 -8.03 1.84
N ASP A 104 -5.74 -9.00 2.72
CA ASP A 104 -6.09 -8.81 4.12
C ASP A 104 -5.03 -7.99 4.87
N GLU A 105 -3.75 -8.38 4.77
CA GLU A 105 -2.62 -7.65 5.36
C GLU A 105 -2.51 -6.22 4.81
N PHE A 106 -2.83 -6.03 3.52
CA PHE A 106 -2.90 -4.70 2.93
C PHE A 106 -3.99 -3.85 3.58
N TRP A 107 -5.20 -4.38 3.74
CA TRP A 107 -6.31 -3.64 4.32
C TRP A 107 -6.08 -3.29 5.79
N GLU A 108 -5.49 -4.19 6.58
CA GLU A 108 -5.09 -3.91 7.96
C GLU A 108 -4.07 -2.76 8.03
N GLY A 109 -3.05 -2.80 7.19
CA GLY A 109 -2.06 -1.73 7.08
C GLY A 109 -2.65 -0.42 6.59
N ALA A 110 -3.55 -0.47 5.61
CA ALA A 110 -4.23 0.69 5.05
C ALA A 110 -5.17 1.34 6.08
N GLU A 111 -5.84 0.57 6.91
CA GLU A 111 -6.68 1.09 7.98
C GLU A 111 -5.87 1.88 9.01
N ARG A 112 -4.69 1.37 9.38
CA ARG A 112 -3.78 2.04 10.33
C ARG A 112 -3.23 3.35 9.77
N TYR A 113 -3.01 3.42 8.45
CA TYR A 113 -2.40 4.56 7.77
C TYR A 113 -3.31 5.17 6.69
N ARG A 114 -4.61 5.37 7.01
CA ARG A 114 -5.64 5.85 6.06
C ARG A 114 -5.21 7.11 5.30
N SER A 115 -4.57 8.07 5.96
CA SER A 115 -4.12 9.32 5.35
C SER A 115 -2.93 9.17 4.38
N PHE A 116 -2.28 8.01 4.35
CA PHE A 116 -1.17 7.76 3.45
C PHE A 116 -1.61 7.38 2.03
N ILE A 117 -2.79 6.79 1.92
CA ILE A 117 -3.39 6.36 0.66
C ILE A 117 -4.46 7.37 0.27
N ASP A 118 -4.47 7.76 -0.99
CA ASP A 118 -5.53 8.59 -1.56
C ASP A 118 -6.54 7.66 -2.25
N PHE A 119 -7.57 7.28 -1.52
CA PHE A 119 -8.58 6.35 -2.01
C PHE A 119 -9.46 6.94 -3.11
N SER A 120 -9.45 8.26 -3.33
CA SER A 120 -10.14 8.88 -4.46
C SER A 120 -9.55 8.46 -5.82
N LYS A 121 -8.29 8.02 -5.85
CA LYS A 121 -7.58 7.53 -7.04
C LYS A 121 -7.70 6.03 -7.26
N MET A 122 -8.12 5.31 -6.25
CA MET A 122 -8.27 3.86 -6.32
C MET A 122 -9.66 3.52 -6.83
N GLU A 123 -9.74 2.80 -7.95
CA GLU A 123 -11.01 2.31 -8.46
C GLU A 123 -11.70 1.39 -7.44
N PRO A 124 -13.03 1.53 -7.26
CA PRO A 124 -13.77 0.62 -6.39
C PRO A 124 -13.56 -0.84 -6.80
N LEU A 125 -13.37 -1.69 -5.80
CA LEU A 125 -13.17 -3.14 -5.97
C LEU A 125 -11.91 -3.53 -6.77
N ALA A 126 -10.97 -2.62 -7.00
CA ALA A 126 -9.73 -2.91 -7.74
C ALA A 126 -8.88 -4.03 -7.11
N LEU A 127 -9.00 -4.23 -5.81
CA LEU A 127 -8.33 -5.30 -5.05
C LEU A 127 -9.32 -6.35 -4.51
N GLY A 128 -10.53 -6.44 -5.08
CA GLY A 128 -11.58 -7.31 -4.61
C GLY A 128 -12.51 -6.63 -3.59
N GLU A 129 -13.08 -7.42 -2.68
CA GLU A 129 -13.99 -6.91 -1.65
C GLU A 129 -13.28 -5.90 -0.74
N GLU A 130 -13.93 -4.76 -0.53
CA GLU A 130 -13.38 -3.65 0.26
C GLU A 130 -14.01 -3.63 1.65
N PRO A 131 -13.23 -3.32 2.71
CA PRO A 131 -13.78 -3.04 4.03
C PRO A 131 -14.76 -1.85 4.02
N ASP A 132 -15.76 -1.88 4.88
CA ASP A 132 -16.84 -0.87 4.95
C ASP A 132 -16.31 0.57 5.09
N TRP A 133 -15.21 0.75 5.85
CA TRP A 133 -14.62 2.07 6.08
C TRP A 133 -14.02 2.72 4.82
N VAL A 134 -13.70 1.94 3.77
CA VAL A 134 -13.06 2.45 2.54
C VAL A 134 -13.96 3.38 1.77
N ALA A 135 -15.26 3.09 1.70
CA ALA A 135 -16.23 3.92 1.01
C ALA A 135 -16.32 5.33 1.65
N GLU A 136 -16.33 5.40 2.97
CA GLU A 136 -16.33 6.67 3.71
C GLU A 136 -15.02 7.43 3.52
N GLN A 137 -13.88 6.74 3.61
CA GLN A 137 -12.57 7.35 3.40
C GLN A 137 -12.42 7.88 1.97
N ARG A 138 -12.84 7.12 0.96
CA ARG A 138 -12.85 7.54 -0.46
C ARG A 138 -13.65 8.82 -0.65
N LYS A 139 -14.80 8.94 -0.01
CA LYS A 139 -15.63 10.15 -0.06
C LYS A 139 -14.89 11.35 0.54
N LYS A 140 -14.28 11.18 1.71
CA LYS A 140 -13.46 12.23 2.37
C LYS A 140 -12.29 12.67 1.49
N ASP A 141 -11.58 11.72 0.89
CA ASP A 141 -10.43 12.02 0.02
C ASP A 141 -10.88 12.74 -1.26
N PHE A 142 -12.04 12.39 -1.81
CA PHE A 142 -12.61 13.05 -2.97
C PHE A 142 -13.05 14.49 -2.64
N GLU A 143 -13.70 14.70 -1.50
CA GLU A 143 -14.08 16.03 -1.01
C GLU A 143 -12.84 16.88 -0.75
N ALA A 144 -11.82 16.33 -0.08
CA ALA A 144 -10.55 17.00 0.16
C ALA A 144 -9.84 17.39 -1.16
N TYR A 145 -9.90 16.53 -2.19
CA TYR A 145 -9.36 16.85 -3.51
C TYR A 145 -10.15 17.97 -4.19
N ALA A 146 -11.48 17.98 -4.08
CA ALA A 146 -12.35 18.99 -4.69
C ALA A 146 -12.14 20.38 -4.07
N ILE A 147 -11.83 20.43 -2.76
CA ILE A 147 -11.58 21.69 -2.02
C ILE A 147 -10.14 22.19 -2.23
N GLN A 148 -9.24 21.37 -2.80
CA GLN A 148 -7.84 21.75 -2.99
C GLN A 148 -7.68 23.01 -3.84
N ARG A 149 -7.05 24.01 -3.25
CA ARG A 149 -6.70 25.27 -3.92
C ARG A 149 -5.58 25.02 -4.94
N LYS A 150 -5.76 25.58 -6.12
CA LYS A 150 -4.79 25.53 -7.25
C LYS A 150 -4.32 26.91 -7.67
N ASP A 151 -4.87 27.98 -7.05
CA ASP A 151 -4.49 29.35 -7.26
C ASP A 151 -3.05 29.62 -6.78
N PRO A 152 -2.40 30.71 -7.24
CA PRO A 152 -1.07 31.11 -6.78
C PRO A 152 -1.02 31.30 -5.26
N TRP A 153 0.14 31.08 -4.68
CA TRP A 153 0.38 31.30 -3.26
C TRP A 153 0.42 32.79 -2.95
N GLY A 154 -0.32 33.20 -1.93
CA GLY A 154 -0.28 34.56 -1.39
C GLY A 154 0.68 34.68 -0.17
N GLU A 155 1.06 35.91 0.17
CA GLU A 155 1.94 36.18 1.31
C GLU A 155 1.32 35.74 2.65
N ASP A 156 0.00 35.87 2.81
CA ASP A 156 -0.72 35.42 3.99
C ASP A 156 -0.66 33.89 4.14
N GLU A 157 -0.77 33.16 3.03
CA GLU A 157 -0.63 31.71 3.04
C GLU A 157 0.80 31.28 3.39
N ASP A 158 1.79 31.98 2.88
CA ASP A 158 3.19 31.72 3.20
C ASP A 158 3.48 31.94 4.67
N SER A 159 2.95 33.01 5.24
CA SER A 159 3.06 33.33 6.65
C SER A 159 2.35 32.28 7.51
N ARG A 160 1.15 31.86 7.11
CA ARG A 160 0.40 30.79 7.78
C ARG A 160 1.15 29.46 7.71
N LEU A 161 1.74 29.11 6.56
CA LEU A 161 2.53 27.90 6.40
C LEU A 161 3.75 27.89 7.32
N LYS A 162 4.50 28.99 7.37
CA LYS A 162 5.64 29.14 8.29
C LYS A 162 5.23 28.97 9.75
N MET A 163 4.12 29.59 10.14
CA MET A 163 3.59 29.47 11.50
C MET A 163 3.17 28.02 11.85
N LEU A 164 2.52 27.31 10.92
CA LEU A 164 2.11 25.93 11.16
C LEU A 164 3.31 24.99 11.31
N LEU A 165 4.34 25.18 10.49
CA LEU A 165 5.56 24.38 10.53
C LEU A 165 6.39 24.67 11.78
N SER A 166 6.50 25.93 12.21
CA SER A 166 7.29 26.32 13.40
C SER A 166 6.72 25.79 14.72
N LYS A 167 5.44 25.41 14.74
CA LYS A 167 4.82 24.79 15.92
C LYS A 167 5.24 23.36 16.16
N HIS A 168 5.84 22.69 15.18
CA HIS A 168 6.26 21.27 15.23
C HIS A 168 5.21 20.32 15.84
N ARG A 169 3.93 20.60 15.58
CA ARG A 169 2.79 19.87 16.15
C ARG A 169 1.97 19.11 15.12
N TYR A 170 1.99 19.57 13.88
CA TYR A 170 1.10 19.08 12.84
C TYR A 170 1.82 18.15 11.86
N SER A 171 1.13 17.09 11.42
CA SER A 171 1.56 16.22 10.34
C SER A 171 1.37 16.88 8.98
N TRP A 172 1.95 16.28 7.92
CA TRP A 172 1.71 16.72 6.55
C TRP A 172 0.23 16.66 6.15
N ALA A 173 -0.52 15.67 6.63
CA ALA A 173 -1.93 15.50 6.33
C ALA A 173 -2.75 16.64 6.95
N GLU A 174 -2.53 16.96 8.22
CA GLU A 174 -3.22 18.05 8.92
C GLU A 174 -2.90 19.42 8.31
N ILE A 175 -1.64 19.66 7.95
CA ILE A 175 -1.28 20.94 7.28
C ILE A 175 -1.95 21.01 5.89
N SER A 176 -1.99 19.90 5.15
CA SER A 176 -2.67 19.82 3.86
C SER A 176 -4.16 20.15 3.96
N GLU A 177 -4.82 19.63 4.98
CA GLU A 177 -6.22 19.89 5.27
C GLU A 177 -6.46 21.37 5.67
N MET A 178 -5.69 21.90 6.63
CA MET A 178 -5.80 23.28 7.09
C MET A 178 -5.51 24.34 6.02
N MET A 179 -4.62 24.02 5.09
CA MET A 179 -4.21 24.93 4.00
C MET A 179 -5.06 24.72 2.73
N HIS A 180 -5.84 23.65 2.66
CA HIS A 180 -6.53 23.21 1.44
C HIS A 180 -5.59 23.09 0.23
N ARG A 181 -4.36 22.65 0.46
CA ARG A 181 -3.33 22.45 -0.55
C ARG A 181 -2.82 21.01 -0.50
N SER A 182 -2.48 20.45 -1.65
CA SER A 182 -1.90 19.10 -1.65
C SER A 182 -0.55 19.08 -0.93
N HIS A 183 -0.21 17.95 -0.32
CA HIS A 183 1.10 17.73 0.30
C HIS A 183 2.25 18.08 -0.67
N GLY A 184 2.15 17.68 -1.95
CA GLY A 184 3.16 18.02 -2.96
C GLY A 184 3.30 19.52 -3.21
N ALA A 185 2.19 20.27 -3.22
CA ALA A 185 2.21 21.72 -3.38
C ALA A 185 2.86 22.39 -2.18
N ILE A 186 2.52 21.98 -0.95
CA ILE A 186 3.10 22.50 0.29
C ILE A 186 4.61 22.19 0.34
N ALA A 187 5.02 20.95 0.08
CA ALA A 187 6.43 20.56 0.09
C ALA A 187 7.26 21.32 -0.97
N ARG A 188 6.67 21.62 -2.12
CA ARG A 188 7.29 22.47 -3.13
C ARG A 188 7.42 23.89 -2.62
N ARG A 189 6.36 24.48 -2.06
CA ARG A 189 6.38 25.84 -1.52
C ARG A 189 7.40 26.02 -0.40
N CYS A 190 7.52 25.03 0.49
CA CYS A 190 8.58 25.03 1.52
C CYS A 190 9.99 25.12 0.91
N ARG A 191 10.24 24.42 -0.19
CA ARG A 191 11.54 24.51 -0.89
C ARG A 191 11.76 25.89 -1.51
N ASP A 192 10.72 26.42 -2.19
CA ASP A 192 10.77 27.72 -2.83
C ASP A 192 11.02 28.86 -1.83
N LEU A 193 10.46 28.74 -0.62
CA LEU A 193 10.66 29.69 0.50
C LEU A 193 11.90 29.40 1.37
N GLY A 194 12.66 28.34 1.07
CA GLY A 194 13.82 27.94 1.85
C GLY A 194 13.52 27.49 3.28
N ILE A 195 12.27 27.08 3.57
CA ILE A 195 11.85 26.63 4.90
C ILE A 195 12.48 25.28 5.20
N LYS A 196 13.25 25.20 6.28
CA LYS A 196 13.91 23.96 6.75
C LYS A 196 13.04 23.16 7.72
N ASP A 197 12.11 23.82 8.40
CA ASP A 197 11.18 23.17 9.32
C ASP A 197 10.37 22.09 8.60
N ARG A 198 10.10 21.01 9.32
CA ARG A 198 9.34 19.86 8.80
C ARG A 198 8.16 19.57 9.75
N PRO A 199 7.03 19.14 9.20
CA PRO A 199 5.92 18.61 10.00
C PRO A 199 6.36 17.43 10.85
N VAL A 200 5.62 17.17 11.91
CA VAL A 200 5.81 15.98 12.75
C VAL A 200 5.66 14.75 11.88
N ALA A 201 6.63 13.84 11.95
CA ALA A 201 6.52 12.57 11.29
C ALA A 201 5.41 11.73 11.95
N MET A 202 4.58 11.05 11.14
CA MET A 202 3.72 10.01 11.67
C MET A 202 4.59 8.93 12.33
N GLU A 203 4.05 8.26 13.35
CA GLU A 203 4.69 7.07 13.90
C GLU A 203 5.00 6.07 12.77
N LEU A 204 6.28 5.90 12.50
CA LEU A 204 6.76 5.01 11.45
C LEU A 204 7.27 3.74 12.10
N THR A 205 6.72 2.60 11.69
CA THR A 205 7.25 1.30 12.07
C THR A 205 8.47 0.98 11.20
N GLY A 206 9.68 1.16 11.70
CA GLY A 206 10.90 0.86 10.95
C GLY A 206 12.18 1.18 11.70
N LYS A 207 13.34 0.81 11.11
CA LYS A 207 14.69 0.91 11.73
C LYS A 207 15.16 2.33 12.09
N ARG A 208 14.44 3.36 11.68
CA ARG A 208 14.60 4.72 12.19
C ARG A 208 13.46 4.94 13.16
N GLY A 209 13.68 4.57 14.41
CA GLY A 209 12.72 4.80 15.48
C GLY A 209 12.29 6.27 15.48
N THR A 210 11.00 6.50 15.43
CA THR A 210 10.43 7.75 15.91
C THR A 210 10.67 7.80 17.40
N TRP A 211 11.03 8.94 17.90
CA TRP A 211 11.14 9.18 19.33
C TRP A 211 9.81 8.82 19.99
N SER A 212 9.85 7.89 20.93
CA SER A 212 8.71 7.57 21.77
C SER A 212 8.45 8.70 22.78
N SER A 213 7.28 8.70 23.41
CA SER A 213 7.03 9.63 24.52
C SER A 213 8.08 9.47 25.61
N GLU A 214 8.55 8.26 25.84
CA GLU A 214 9.59 7.92 26.81
C GLU A 214 10.95 8.50 26.40
N ASP A 215 11.30 8.48 25.13
CA ASP A 215 12.52 9.12 24.59
C ASP A 215 12.50 10.64 24.80
N PHE A 216 11.32 11.25 24.65
CA PHE A 216 11.16 12.70 24.91
C PHE A 216 11.25 13.02 26.39
N GLU A 217 10.74 12.17 27.28
CA GLU A 217 10.88 12.34 28.72
C GLU A 217 12.34 12.22 29.14
N ILE A 218 13.07 11.22 28.65
CA ILE A 218 14.51 11.05 28.89
C ILE A 218 15.29 12.27 28.41
N LEU A 219 14.99 12.75 27.20
CA LEU A 219 15.64 13.94 26.65
C LEU A 219 15.33 15.19 27.48
N ALA A 220 14.07 15.38 27.87
CA ALA A 220 13.65 16.52 28.67
C ALA A 220 14.29 16.48 30.08
N ASP A 221 14.49 15.31 30.62
CA ASP A 221 15.12 15.10 31.91
C ASP A 221 16.64 15.36 31.84
N GLY A 222 17.33 14.89 30.79
CA GLY A 222 18.72 15.21 30.51
C GLY A 222 18.97 16.71 30.34
N ILE A 223 18.07 17.42 29.64
CA ILE A 223 18.15 18.89 29.50
C ILE A 223 17.96 19.62 30.84
N ARG A 224 17.09 19.11 31.72
CA ARG A 224 16.84 19.72 33.05
C ARG A 224 17.99 19.50 34.01
N HIS A 225 18.66 18.38 33.94
CA HIS A 225 19.71 17.99 34.89
C HIS A 225 21.12 18.27 34.37
N GLY A 226 21.30 18.72 33.11
CA GLY A 226 22.56 19.26 32.60
C GLY A 226 23.64 18.19 32.36
N ASP A 227 23.26 16.95 32.02
CA ASP A 227 24.17 15.87 31.61
C ASP A 227 24.42 15.85 30.11
#